data_0503be48f3eabd296b5c85bcb71ea8bf
#
_entry.id   0503be48f3eabd296b5c85bcb71ea8bf
#
_cell.length_a   1.000
_cell.length_b   1.000
_cell.length_c   1.000
_cell.angle_alpha   90.00
_cell.angle_beta   90.00
_cell.angle_gamma   90.00
#
_symmetry.space_group_name_H-M   'P 1'
#
loop_
_entity.id
_entity.type
_entity.pdbx_description
1 polymer ?
#
loop_
_entity_poly.entity_id
_entity_poly.type
_entity_poly.pdbx_seq_one_letter_code
_entity_poly.pdbx_strand_id
1 'polypeptide(L)'
;GIQDYLGDDVRVLASVGCDLFRDRTEHLAFTQDRLAEAKIVAENSDIVILCVGLDETLEGEEGDTGNSYASGDKETLQLPQVQLDLMEAMAESGKPVVLCLMAGSDIDLSYAEEHFDAVMVLWYPGAEGGKAAARVLFGDVSPSGKLPVTFYNTLEELPDFTDYAMKGRTYRYMENKAQFPFGYGLTYGKVVVTDAVVSENS
;
A
#
# COMPACT_ATOMS: atom_id res chain seq x y z
N GLY A 1 -7.87 -16.22 5.41
CA GLY A 1 -7.89 -14.78 5.48
C GLY A 1 -9.29 -14.20 5.58
N ILE A 2 -9.69 -13.32 4.66
CA ILE A 2 -11.01 -12.64 4.70
C ILE A 2 -12.15 -13.65 4.71
N GLN A 3 -12.14 -14.67 3.85
CA GLN A 3 -13.20 -15.70 3.81
C GLN A 3 -13.31 -16.45 5.15
N ASP A 4 -12.19 -16.83 5.75
CA ASP A 4 -12.18 -17.53 7.06
C ASP A 4 -12.71 -16.65 8.18
N TYR A 5 -12.48 -15.34 8.06
CA TYR A 5 -12.98 -14.35 9.01
C TYR A 5 -14.50 -14.12 8.89
N LEU A 6 -15.00 -14.01 7.65
CA LEU A 6 -16.42 -13.72 7.38
C LEU A 6 -17.32 -14.96 7.44
N GLY A 7 -16.74 -16.17 7.38
CA GLY A 7 -17.51 -17.42 7.35
C GLY A 7 -18.34 -17.57 6.08
N ASP A 8 -19.48 -18.26 6.19
CA ASP A 8 -20.34 -18.61 5.06
C ASP A 8 -21.43 -17.56 4.76
N ASP A 9 -21.56 -16.54 5.61
CA ASP A 9 -22.61 -15.51 5.47
C ASP A 9 -22.28 -14.49 4.36
N VAL A 10 -21.02 -14.40 3.94
CA VAL A 10 -20.54 -13.47 2.92
C VAL A 10 -19.79 -14.22 1.83
N ARG A 11 -20.19 -13.98 0.61
CA ARG A 11 -19.50 -14.55 -0.57
C ARG A 11 -18.25 -13.71 -0.85
N VAL A 12 -17.09 -14.32 -0.75
CA VAL A 12 -15.80 -13.72 -1.14
C VAL A 12 -15.40 -14.27 -2.50
N LEU A 13 -15.31 -13.37 -3.48
CA LEU A 13 -14.72 -13.66 -4.79
C LEU A 13 -13.26 -13.21 -4.78
N ALA A 14 -12.40 -13.93 -5.48
CA ALA A 14 -10.99 -13.58 -5.55
C ALA A 14 -10.45 -13.82 -6.96
N SER A 15 -9.58 -12.93 -7.40
CA SER A 15 -8.74 -13.10 -8.58
C SER A 15 -7.33 -12.62 -8.28
N VAL A 16 -6.37 -13.03 -9.08
CA VAL A 16 -4.98 -12.55 -8.95
C VAL A 16 -4.86 -11.10 -9.40
N GLY A 17 -5.64 -10.68 -10.39
CA GLY A 17 -5.69 -9.32 -10.92
C GLY A 17 -4.54 -8.95 -11.85
N CYS A 18 -3.31 -9.06 -11.38
CA CYS A 18 -2.10 -8.83 -12.17
C CYS A 18 -0.93 -9.67 -11.64
N ASP A 19 0.15 -9.72 -12.39
CA ASP A 19 1.45 -10.19 -11.88
C ASP A 19 2.10 -9.11 -11.01
N LEU A 20 3.11 -9.49 -10.24
CA LEU A 20 3.77 -8.57 -9.31
C LEU A 20 4.45 -7.38 -10.02
N PHE A 21 5.18 -7.64 -11.10
CA PHE A 21 6.06 -6.66 -11.73
C PHE A 21 5.72 -6.37 -13.19
N ARG A 22 5.49 -7.40 -13.98
CA ARG A 22 5.16 -7.31 -15.40
C ARG A 22 4.24 -8.42 -15.81
N ASP A 23 3.41 -8.15 -16.79
CA ASP A 23 2.51 -9.16 -17.36
C ASP A 23 3.33 -10.34 -17.93
N ARG A 24 3.01 -11.52 -17.45
CA ARG A 24 3.62 -12.78 -17.92
C ARG A 24 2.66 -13.48 -18.84
N THR A 25 2.93 -13.40 -20.12
CA THR A 25 2.22 -14.18 -21.11
C THR A 25 2.79 -15.59 -21.17
N GLU A 26 2.02 -16.57 -20.73
CA GLU A 26 2.32 -17.98 -20.92
C GLU A 26 1.73 -18.49 -22.24
N HIS A 27 2.13 -19.69 -22.68
CA HIS A 27 1.51 -20.33 -23.84
C HIS A 27 -0.01 -20.47 -23.60
N LEU A 28 -0.82 -19.98 -24.53
CA LEU A 28 -2.28 -19.94 -24.49
C LEU A 28 -2.92 -18.85 -23.60
N ALA A 29 -2.14 -17.99 -22.96
CA ALA A 29 -2.65 -16.81 -22.28
C ALA A 29 -2.59 -15.57 -23.18
N PHE A 30 -3.53 -14.66 -22.99
CA PHE A 30 -3.51 -13.34 -23.61
C PHE A 30 -2.97 -12.30 -22.64
N THR A 31 -2.40 -11.24 -23.17
CA THR A 31 -2.00 -10.08 -22.38
C THR A 31 -3.20 -9.56 -21.59
N GLN A 32 -2.99 -9.27 -20.30
CA GLN A 32 -4.03 -8.76 -19.39
C GLN A 32 -5.21 -9.71 -19.08
N ASP A 33 -5.08 -11.00 -19.31
CA ASP A 33 -6.13 -11.99 -18.95
C ASP A 33 -6.52 -11.88 -17.47
N ARG A 34 -5.55 -11.68 -16.57
CA ARG A 34 -5.78 -11.53 -15.13
C ARG A 34 -6.56 -10.27 -14.81
N LEU A 35 -6.29 -9.18 -15.53
CA LEU A 35 -7.02 -7.93 -15.40
C LEU A 35 -8.48 -8.08 -15.84
N ALA A 36 -8.74 -8.81 -16.90
CA ALA A 36 -10.09 -9.11 -17.35
C ALA A 36 -10.87 -9.93 -16.30
N GLU A 37 -10.22 -10.91 -15.67
CA GLU A 37 -10.82 -11.66 -14.56
C GLU A 37 -11.14 -10.75 -13.37
N ALA A 38 -10.21 -9.86 -12.98
CA ALA A 38 -10.42 -8.91 -11.89
C ALA A 38 -11.62 -7.99 -12.15
N LYS A 39 -11.79 -7.50 -13.37
CA LYS A 39 -12.96 -6.69 -13.77
C LYS A 39 -14.27 -7.46 -13.57
N ILE A 40 -14.32 -8.72 -13.99
CA ILE A 40 -15.51 -9.59 -13.82
C ILE A 40 -15.79 -9.81 -12.31
N VAL A 41 -14.76 -10.05 -11.52
CA VAL A 41 -14.89 -10.21 -10.06
C VAL A 41 -15.43 -8.93 -9.42
N ALA A 42 -14.90 -7.78 -9.79
CA ALA A 42 -15.37 -6.49 -9.28
C ALA A 42 -16.82 -6.20 -9.66
N GLU A 43 -17.22 -6.46 -10.91
CA GLU A 43 -18.61 -6.29 -11.36
C GLU A 43 -19.62 -7.12 -10.55
N ASN A 44 -19.21 -8.30 -10.06
CA ASN A 44 -20.02 -9.21 -9.27
C ASN A 44 -19.85 -9.05 -7.74
N SER A 45 -19.21 -7.99 -7.31
CA SER A 45 -18.96 -7.67 -5.89
C SER A 45 -19.64 -6.37 -5.49
N ASP A 46 -19.91 -6.20 -4.21
CA ASP A 46 -20.45 -4.96 -3.64
C ASP A 46 -19.33 -4.00 -3.20
N ILE A 47 -18.15 -4.54 -2.88
CA ILE A 47 -16.95 -3.82 -2.48
C ILE A 47 -15.71 -4.56 -2.98
N VAL A 48 -14.68 -3.81 -3.32
CA VAL A 48 -13.38 -4.33 -3.73
C VAL A 48 -12.36 -4.11 -2.63
N ILE A 49 -11.67 -5.17 -2.22
CA ILE A 49 -10.46 -5.09 -1.39
C ILE A 49 -9.28 -5.37 -2.29
N LEU A 50 -8.58 -4.31 -2.66
CA LEU A 50 -7.48 -4.35 -3.62
C LEU A 50 -6.15 -4.50 -2.89
N CYS A 51 -5.47 -5.63 -3.07
CA CYS A 51 -4.17 -5.91 -2.49
C CYS A 51 -3.08 -5.71 -3.54
N VAL A 52 -2.22 -4.73 -3.34
CA VAL A 52 -1.07 -4.44 -4.20
C VAL A 52 0.18 -4.21 -3.34
N GLY A 53 1.33 -4.19 -3.97
CA GLY A 53 2.57 -3.92 -3.24
C GLY A 53 3.80 -4.52 -3.90
N LEU A 54 4.82 -4.66 -3.09
CA LEU A 54 6.14 -5.13 -3.48
C LEU A 54 6.51 -6.36 -2.63
N ASP A 55 7.59 -7.01 -2.99
CA ASP A 55 8.22 -8.07 -2.23
C ASP A 55 9.75 -7.95 -2.30
N GLU A 56 10.47 -8.89 -1.73
CA GLU A 56 11.93 -8.91 -1.70
C GLU A 56 12.59 -8.93 -3.07
N THR A 57 11.86 -9.29 -4.12
CA THR A 57 12.39 -9.26 -5.50
C THR A 57 12.33 -7.88 -6.15
N LEU A 58 11.66 -6.93 -5.52
CA LEU A 58 11.51 -5.54 -5.95
C LEU A 58 12.09 -4.54 -4.95
N GLU A 59 12.06 -4.87 -3.67
CA GLU A 59 12.65 -4.11 -2.56
C GLU A 59 13.70 -4.96 -1.84
N GLY A 60 14.64 -5.52 -2.59
CA GLY A 60 15.72 -6.33 -2.05
C GLY A 60 16.88 -5.52 -1.50
N GLU A 61 17.91 -6.23 -1.11
CA GLU A 61 19.17 -5.66 -0.69
C GLU A 61 20.06 -5.40 -1.91
N GLU A 62 21.03 -4.49 -1.81
CA GLU A 62 22.00 -4.24 -2.88
C GLU A 62 22.71 -5.54 -3.30
N GLY A 63 22.68 -5.81 -4.59
CA GLY A 63 23.22 -7.03 -5.17
C GLY A 63 22.23 -8.16 -5.33
N ASP A 64 21.02 -8.05 -4.79
CA ASP A 64 19.95 -9.01 -5.04
C ASP A 64 19.51 -8.94 -6.50
N THR A 65 19.29 -10.11 -7.08
CA THR A 65 18.76 -10.23 -8.43
C THR A 65 17.32 -10.66 -8.38
N GLY A 66 16.42 -9.73 -8.67
CA GLY A 66 15.00 -10.01 -8.71
C GLY A 66 14.36 -9.66 -10.04
N ASN A 67 13.13 -9.28 -9.98
CA ASN A 67 12.34 -8.86 -11.15
C ASN A 67 12.67 -7.46 -11.62
N SER A 68 13.52 -6.71 -10.88
CA SER A 68 13.57 -5.28 -11.04
C SER A 68 14.93 -4.74 -11.44
N TYR A 69 15.04 -3.69 -11.07
CA TYR A 69 15.81 -2.49 -11.13
C TYR A 69 17.21 -2.74 -10.57
N ALA A 70 18.02 -1.76 -10.55
CA ALA A 70 19.38 -1.73 -10.11
C ALA A 70 19.63 -2.50 -8.79
N SER A 71 19.88 -3.80 -8.89
CA SER A 71 20.29 -4.65 -7.76
C SER A 71 19.36 -4.63 -6.52
N GLY A 72 18.05 -4.54 -6.76
CA GLY A 72 17.05 -4.54 -5.71
C GLY A 72 16.58 -3.16 -5.23
N ASP A 73 17.29 -2.09 -5.60
CA ASP A 73 16.90 -0.74 -5.26
C ASP A 73 15.75 -0.23 -6.14
N LYS A 74 14.80 0.45 -5.53
CA LYS A 74 13.73 1.14 -6.26
C LYS A 74 14.26 2.43 -6.91
N GLU A 75 13.89 2.63 -8.16
CA GLU A 75 14.18 3.86 -8.90
C GLU A 75 13.05 4.89 -8.85
N THR A 76 11.87 4.50 -8.36
CA THR A 76 10.69 5.36 -8.30
C THR A 76 9.88 5.13 -7.03
N LEU A 77 8.96 6.04 -6.71
CA LEU A 77 7.94 5.85 -5.67
C LEU A 77 6.70 5.13 -6.22
N GLN A 78 6.66 4.80 -7.51
CA GLN A 78 5.51 4.17 -8.13
C GLN A 78 5.51 2.66 -7.93
N LEU A 79 4.31 2.09 -7.87
CA LEU A 79 4.12 0.66 -8.05
C LEU A 79 4.44 0.26 -9.50
N PRO A 80 4.75 -1.03 -9.77
CA PRO A 80 4.88 -1.54 -11.14
C PRO A 80 3.65 -1.25 -12.00
N GLN A 81 3.87 -0.98 -13.29
CA GLN A 81 2.80 -0.56 -14.22
C GLN A 81 1.59 -1.50 -14.22
N VAL A 82 1.81 -2.80 -14.16
CA VAL A 82 0.69 -3.79 -14.13
C VAL A 82 -0.21 -3.63 -12.90
N GLN A 83 0.34 -3.16 -11.78
CA GLN A 83 -0.43 -2.87 -10.58
C GLN A 83 -1.15 -1.53 -10.69
N LEU A 84 -0.54 -0.53 -11.34
CA LEU A 84 -1.21 0.75 -11.65
C LEU A 84 -2.39 0.53 -12.60
N ASP A 85 -2.23 -0.30 -13.63
CA ASP A 85 -3.31 -0.68 -14.55
C ASP A 85 -4.46 -1.38 -13.80
N LEU A 86 -4.14 -2.23 -12.83
CA LEU A 86 -5.15 -2.86 -11.97
C LEU A 86 -5.85 -1.84 -11.07
N MET A 87 -5.13 -0.91 -10.48
CA MET A 87 -5.70 0.18 -9.67
C MET A 87 -6.68 1.02 -10.48
N GLU A 88 -6.30 1.41 -11.70
CA GLU A 88 -7.16 2.14 -12.62
C GLU A 88 -8.43 1.36 -12.95
N ALA A 89 -8.28 0.08 -13.31
CA ALA A 89 -9.42 -0.79 -13.63
C ALA A 89 -10.39 -0.96 -12.46
N MET A 90 -9.88 -1.00 -11.22
CA MET A 90 -10.73 -1.10 -10.02
C MET A 90 -11.42 0.23 -9.71
N ALA A 91 -10.77 1.37 -9.89
CA ALA A 91 -11.40 2.68 -9.79
C ALA A 91 -12.56 2.84 -10.79
N GLU A 92 -12.36 2.39 -12.03
CA GLU A 92 -13.40 2.42 -13.09
C GLU A 92 -14.57 1.47 -12.83
N SER A 93 -14.44 0.51 -11.92
CA SER A 93 -15.52 -0.46 -11.64
C SER A 93 -16.79 0.17 -11.06
N GLY A 94 -16.70 1.39 -10.52
CA GLY A 94 -17.77 2.10 -9.84
C GLY A 94 -18.16 1.47 -8.49
N LYS A 95 -17.33 0.57 -7.97
CA LYS A 95 -17.52 -0.04 -6.65
C LYS A 95 -16.69 0.70 -5.60
N PRO A 96 -17.09 0.70 -4.33
CA PRO A 96 -16.20 1.12 -3.26
C PRO A 96 -14.93 0.27 -3.27
N VAL A 97 -13.78 0.94 -3.19
CA VAL A 97 -12.46 0.29 -3.22
C VAL A 97 -11.67 0.62 -1.95
N VAL A 98 -11.19 -0.41 -1.28
CA VAL A 98 -10.24 -0.29 -0.18
C VAL A 98 -8.89 -0.83 -0.63
N LEU A 99 -7.90 0.03 -0.69
CA LEU A 99 -6.52 -0.36 -1.01
C LEU A 99 -5.83 -0.92 0.22
N CYS A 100 -5.24 -2.10 0.09
CA CYS A 100 -4.33 -2.72 1.05
C CYS A 100 -2.93 -2.76 0.43
N LEU A 101 -2.07 -1.84 0.84
CA LEU A 101 -0.70 -1.74 0.34
C LEU A 101 0.25 -2.58 1.20
N MET A 102 1.01 -3.46 0.56
CA MET A 102 2.10 -4.24 1.17
C MET A 102 3.42 -3.83 0.53
N ALA A 103 4.18 -2.99 1.21
CA ALA A 103 5.49 -2.51 0.77
C ALA A 103 6.33 -2.12 1.98
N GLY A 104 7.65 -2.21 1.89
CA GLY A 104 8.58 -1.86 2.97
C GLY A 104 9.03 -0.41 2.95
N SER A 105 8.70 0.34 1.92
CA SER A 105 9.15 1.72 1.70
C SER A 105 7.99 2.64 1.32
N ASP A 106 8.32 3.92 1.12
CA ASP A 106 7.44 4.95 0.61
C ASP A 106 6.94 4.60 -0.82
N ILE A 107 5.64 4.70 -1.02
CA ILE A 107 4.94 4.52 -2.30
C ILE A 107 4.06 5.75 -2.54
N ASP A 108 4.07 6.28 -3.75
CA ASP A 108 3.14 7.32 -4.15
C ASP A 108 1.71 6.78 -4.16
N LEU A 109 0.90 7.30 -3.25
CA LEU A 109 -0.50 6.92 -3.07
C LEU A 109 -1.48 7.98 -3.58
N SER A 110 -1.02 8.99 -4.32
CA SER A 110 -1.84 10.10 -4.80
C SER A 110 -3.03 9.62 -5.62
N TYR A 111 -2.84 8.63 -6.50
CA TYR A 111 -3.94 8.04 -7.25
C TYR A 111 -4.98 7.39 -6.33
N ALA A 112 -4.53 6.65 -5.33
CA ALA A 112 -5.42 5.98 -4.38
C ALA A 112 -6.16 6.97 -3.47
N GLU A 113 -5.53 8.07 -3.07
CA GLU A 113 -6.18 9.14 -2.31
C GLU A 113 -7.31 9.82 -3.10
N GLU A 114 -7.15 9.94 -4.41
CA GLU A 114 -8.14 10.60 -5.28
C GLU A 114 -9.29 9.66 -5.66
N HIS A 115 -9.03 8.37 -5.84
CA HIS A 115 -9.98 7.46 -6.50
C HIS A 115 -10.54 6.35 -5.60
N PHE A 116 -9.97 6.11 -4.42
CA PHE A 116 -10.40 5.02 -3.54
C PHE A 116 -11.01 5.53 -2.23
N ASP A 117 -11.89 4.73 -1.65
CA ASP A 117 -12.62 5.08 -0.43
C ASP A 117 -11.74 4.99 0.82
N ALA A 118 -10.74 4.11 0.82
CA ALA A 118 -9.79 3.98 1.91
C ALA A 118 -8.46 3.38 1.44
N VAL A 119 -7.40 3.74 2.18
CA VAL A 119 -6.05 3.20 2.00
C VAL A 119 -5.54 2.67 3.32
N MET A 120 -5.06 1.44 3.33
CA MET A 120 -4.45 0.79 4.48
C MET A 120 -3.04 0.31 4.13
N VAL A 121 -2.03 0.89 4.76
CA VAL A 121 -0.63 0.46 4.64
C VAL A 121 -0.40 -0.68 5.63
N LEU A 122 -0.10 -1.87 5.12
CA LEU A 122 0.10 -3.08 5.90
C LEU A 122 1.58 -3.41 6.12
N TRP A 123 2.48 -2.71 5.44
CA TRP A 123 3.89 -3.05 5.39
C TRP A 123 4.07 -4.50 4.93
N TYR A 124 5.03 -5.24 5.52
CA TYR A 124 5.16 -6.69 5.36
C TYR A 124 4.58 -7.38 6.59
N PRO A 125 3.29 -7.75 6.57
CA PRO A 125 2.54 -8.05 7.80
C PRO A 125 2.80 -9.45 8.39
N GLY A 126 3.63 -10.27 7.75
CA GLY A 126 3.97 -11.63 8.22
C GLY A 126 2.81 -12.63 8.16
N ALA A 127 2.97 -13.74 8.84
CA ALA A 127 2.08 -14.91 8.74
C ALA A 127 0.63 -14.66 9.18
N GLU A 128 0.40 -13.77 10.15
CA GLU A 128 -0.94 -13.42 10.65
C GLU A 128 -1.53 -12.18 9.96
N GLY A 129 -0.85 -11.63 8.95
CA GLY A 129 -1.21 -10.37 8.29
C GLY A 129 -2.62 -10.36 7.72
N GLY A 130 -3.03 -11.41 7.04
CA GLY A 130 -4.36 -11.51 6.47
C GLY A 130 -5.48 -11.50 7.52
N LYS A 131 -5.24 -12.11 8.69
CA LYS A 131 -6.17 -12.09 9.80
C LYS A 131 -6.21 -10.73 10.49
N ALA A 132 -5.05 -10.10 10.66
CA ALA A 132 -4.97 -8.77 11.25
C ALA A 132 -5.66 -7.74 10.35
N ALA A 133 -5.41 -7.78 9.03
CA ALA A 133 -6.07 -6.92 8.06
C ALA A 133 -7.59 -7.10 8.09
N ALA A 134 -8.10 -8.33 8.07
CA ALA A 134 -9.53 -8.60 8.15
C ALA A 134 -10.17 -7.98 9.40
N ARG A 135 -9.56 -8.13 10.57
CA ARG A 135 -10.08 -7.56 11.81
C ARG A 135 -10.15 -6.03 11.81
N VAL A 136 -9.21 -5.38 11.13
CA VAL A 136 -9.24 -3.92 10.95
C VAL A 136 -10.31 -3.54 9.92
N LEU A 137 -10.32 -4.19 8.76
CA LEU A 137 -11.27 -3.90 7.66
C LEU A 137 -12.73 -4.02 8.11
N PHE A 138 -13.05 -5.02 8.93
CA PHE A 138 -14.40 -5.28 9.39
C PHE A 138 -14.72 -4.70 10.79
N GLY A 139 -13.83 -3.90 11.35
CA GLY A 139 -14.11 -3.07 12.52
C GLY A 139 -13.93 -3.73 13.89
N ASP A 140 -13.44 -4.96 13.98
CA ASP A 140 -13.14 -5.61 15.27
C ASP A 140 -12.02 -4.90 16.02
N VAL A 141 -11.10 -4.31 15.28
CA VAL A 141 -9.96 -3.58 15.81
C VAL A 141 -9.85 -2.23 15.10
N SER A 142 -9.83 -1.17 15.88
CA SER A 142 -9.52 0.16 15.32
C SER A 142 -8.04 0.25 14.96
N PRO A 143 -7.70 0.75 13.76
CA PRO A 143 -6.31 1.00 13.42
C PRO A 143 -5.71 2.01 14.40
N SER A 144 -4.48 1.76 14.82
CA SER A 144 -3.74 2.63 15.74
C SER A 144 -2.31 2.91 15.28
N GLY A 145 -1.89 2.27 14.20
CA GLY A 145 -0.58 2.47 13.59
C GLY A 145 -0.36 3.92 13.16
N LYS A 146 0.89 4.36 13.29
CA LYS A 146 1.35 5.67 12.84
C LYS A 146 2.56 5.45 11.94
N LEU A 147 2.66 6.22 10.87
CA LEU A 147 3.80 6.12 9.95
C LEU A 147 5.11 6.40 10.69
N PRO A 148 6.08 5.48 10.62
CA PRO A 148 7.40 5.67 11.21
C PRO A 148 8.36 6.46 10.31
N VAL A 149 7.87 6.89 9.14
CA VAL A 149 8.63 7.62 8.11
C VAL A 149 7.74 8.70 7.49
N THR A 150 8.35 9.62 6.75
CA THR A 150 7.64 10.62 5.94
C THR A 150 7.44 10.07 4.54
N PHE A 151 6.23 10.13 4.02
CA PHE A 151 5.93 9.83 2.61
C PHE A 151 6.05 11.11 1.79
N TYR A 152 6.87 11.07 0.75
CA TYR A 152 7.09 12.18 -0.18
C TYR A 152 6.05 12.15 -1.31
N ASN A 153 5.76 13.32 -1.88
CA ASN A 153 4.87 13.37 -3.03
C ASN A 153 5.58 12.92 -4.32
N THR A 154 6.84 13.30 -4.47
CA THR A 154 7.64 12.99 -5.66
C THR A 154 9.12 12.82 -5.30
N LEU A 155 9.88 12.18 -6.21
CA LEU A 155 11.33 12.06 -6.08
C LEU A 155 12.05 13.41 -6.17
N GLU A 156 11.50 14.39 -6.87
CA GLU A 156 12.09 15.72 -7.01
C GLU A 156 12.17 16.48 -5.68
N GLU A 157 11.39 16.06 -4.68
CA GLU A 157 11.48 16.61 -3.31
C GLU A 157 12.72 16.12 -2.55
N LEU A 158 13.35 15.06 -3.03
CA LEU A 158 14.57 14.53 -2.41
C LEU A 158 15.81 15.26 -2.93
N PRO A 159 16.74 15.64 -2.07
CA PRO A 159 18.06 16.09 -2.47
C PRO A 159 18.81 15.03 -3.28
N ASP A 160 19.82 15.45 -4.04
CA ASP A 160 20.71 14.53 -4.75
C ASP A 160 21.21 13.40 -3.83
N PHE A 161 21.31 12.18 -4.35
CA PHE A 161 21.72 11.01 -3.58
C PHE A 161 23.10 11.17 -2.93
N THR A 162 23.99 11.93 -3.53
CA THR A 162 25.32 12.23 -3.00
C THR A 162 25.36 13.38 -1.98
N ASP A 163 24.25 14.09 -1.80
CA ASP A 163 24.12 15.12 -0.76
C ASP A 163 23.69 14.47 0.57
N TYR A 164 24.61 14.35 1.50
CA TYR A 164 24.35 13.79 2.84
C TYR A 164 23.86 14.83 3.87
N ALA A 165 23.60 16.06 3.46
CA ALA A 165 23.01 17.05 4.35
C ALA A 165 21.55 16.65 4.69
N MET A 166 21.15 16.90 5.93
CA MET A 166 19.77 16.64 6.37
C MET A 166 18.79 17.75 5.97
N LYS A 167 19.27 18.84 5.42
CA LYS A 167 18.43 19.97 5.00
C LYS A 167 17.41 19.50 3.96
N GLY A 168 16.15 19.86 4.15
CA GLY A 168 15.06 19.50 3.25
C GLY A 168 14.57 18.04 3.36
N ARG A 169 15.16 17.23 4.28
CA ARG A 169 14.82 15.80 4.42
C ARG A 169 13.93 15.55 5.63
N THR A 170 13.05 14.58 5.49
CA THR A 170 12.20 13.98 6.53
C THR A 170 11.33 15.00 7.29
N TYR A 171 10.52 14.51 8.22
CA TYR A 171 9.64 15.33 9.08
C TYR A 171 10.35 16.49 9.79
N ARG A 172 11.65 16.39 9.95
CA ARG A 172 12.44 17.35 10.75
C ARG A 172 12.85 18.60 9.97
N TYR A 173 13.10 18.47 8.67
CA TYR A 173 13.68 19.54 7.86
C TYR A 173 12.97 19.75 6.52
N MET A 174 11.93 19.00 6.21
CA MET A 174 11.13 19.16 5.00
C MET A 174 10.32 20.45 5.10
N GLU A 175 10.43 21.32 4.11
CA GLU A 175 9.72 22.59 4.05
C GLU A 175 8.35 22.45 3.35
N ASN A 176 8.23 21.51 2.41
CA ASN A 176 7.01 21.23 1.70
C ASN A 176 6.09 20.33 2.52
N LYS A 177 4.80 20.34 2.18
CA LYS A 177 3.83 19.42 2.76
C LYS A 177 4.12 18.00 2.23
N ALA A 178 4.43 17.07 3.10
CA ALA A 178 4.54 15.66 2.76
C ALA A 178 3.20 15.11 2.28
N GLN A 179 3.20 14.06 1.46
CA GLN A 179 2.00 13.30 1.15
C GLN A 179 1.38 12.78 2.44
N PHE A 180 2.15 12.01 3.20
CA PHE A 180 1.80 11.66 4.58
C PHE A 180 2.97 11.96 5.52
N PRO A 181 2.78 12.80 6.52
CA PRO A 181 3.87 13.14 7.44
C PRO A 181 4.19 11.97 8.39
N PHE A 182 5.41 11.94 8.88
CA PHE A 182 5.78 11.10 10.02
C PHE A 182 4.73 11.20 11.15
N GLY A 183 4.34 10.06 11.69
CA GLY A 183 3.32 9.98 12.73
C GLY A 183 1.87 10.05 12.23
N TYR A 184 1.65 10.15 10.93
CA TYR A 184 0.30 10.12 10.36
C TYR A 184 -0.34 8.75 10.54
N GLY A 185 -1.63 8.75 10.77
CA GLY A 185 -2.46 7.54 10.82
C GLY A 185 -3.83 7.86 11.41
N LEU A 186 -4.84 7.26 10.83
CA LEU A 186 -6.24 7.41 11.25
C LEU A 186 -6.64 6.32 12.24
N THR A 187 -7.75 6.51 12.90
CA THR A 187 -8.39 5.54 13.81
C THR A 187 -9.89 5.69 13.68
N TYR A 188 -10.64 4.62 13.94
CA TYR A 188 -12.10 4.68 13.88
C TYR A 188 -12.72 5.52 14.99
N GLY A 189 -12.02 5.65 16.11
CA GLY A 189 -12.44 6.50 17.22
C GLY A 189 -11.73 7.85 17.22
N LYS A 190 -12.05 8.68 18.19
CA LYS A 190 -11.36 9.93 18.46
C LYS A 190 -10.42 9.74 19.64
N VAL A 191 -9.12 9.89 19.39
CA VAL A 191 -8.09 9.91 20.43
C VAL A 191 -7.73 11.37 20.73
N VAL A 192 -7.83 11.74 21.99
CA VAL A 192 -7.47 13.09 22.47
C VAL A 192 -6.41 12.96 23.55
N VAL A 193 -5.29 13.63 23.36
CA VAL A 193 -4.30 13.81 24.43
C VAL A 193 -4.78 14.93 25.33
N THR A 194 -5.10 14.60 26.57
CA THR A 194 -5.65 15.57 27.54
C THR A 194 -4.57 16.14 28.45
N ASP A 195 -3.47 15.41 28.64
CA ASP A 195 -2.37 15.85 29.51
C ASP A 195 -1.06 15.15 29.13
N ALA A 196 0.04 15.84 29.35
CA ALA A 196 1.39 15.31 29.18
C ALA A 196 2.23 15.72 30.39
N VAL A 197 2.65 14.74 31.18
CA VAL A 197 3.46 14.97 32.39
C VAL A 197 4.89 14.44 32.14
N VAL A 198 5.87 15.31 32.35
CA VAL A 198 7.28 14.91 32.33
C VAL A 198 7.72 14.74 33.80
N SER A 199 8.13 13.54 34.17
CA SER A 199 8.73 13.29 35.49
C SER A 199 10.25 13.56 35.46
N GLU A 200 10.77 14.26 36.47
CA GLU A 200 12.20 14.58 36.55
C GLU A 200 13.11 13.39 36.91
N ASN A 201 12.56 12.19 37.05
CA ASN A 201 13.30 11.00 37.51
C ASN A 201 13.38 9.92 36.41
N SER A 202 14.16 10.16 35.37
CA SER A 202 14.62 9.11 34.46
C SER A 202 16.02 9.40 33.94
#